data_42c737e118a6e7dac83ec2a5eda7298c
#
_entry.id   42c737e118a6e7dac83ec2a5eda7298c
#
_cell.length_a   1.000
_cell.length_b   1.000
_cell.length_c   1.000
_cell.angle_alpha   90.00
_cell.angle_beta   90.00
_cell.angle_gamma   90.00
#
_symmetry.space_group_name_H-M   'P 1'
#
loop_
_entity.id
_entity.type
_entity.pdbx_description
1 polymer ?
#
loop_
_entity_poly.entity_id
_entity_poly.type
_entity_poly.pdbx_seq_one_letter_code
_entity_poly.pdbx_strand_id
1 'polypeptide(L)' 'MERTRVKSNTIRVVGYDEPAQILEIVFQQGGTYQYFGVSKKIYDSMIKPSTTPDEYYERFIKNRYRHEKI' A
#
# COMPACT_ATOMS: atom_id res chain seq x y z
N MET A 1 -10.38 8.72 -2.79
CA MET A 1 -9.14 7.95 -2.58
C MET A 1 -8.55 7.56 -3.92
N GLU A 2 -7.28 7.84 -4.14
CA GLU A 2 -6.58 7.37 -5.33
C GLU A 2 -6.33 5.88 -5.23
N ARG A 3 -6.52 5.18 -6.34
CA ARG A 3 -6.26 3.74 -6.41
C ARG A 3 -5.45 3.43 -7.66
N THR A 4 -4.44 2.61 -7.52
CA THR A 4 -3.56 2.21 -8.61
C THR A 4 -3.40 0.70 -8.60
N ARG A 5 -3.63 0.08 -9.75
CA ARG A 5 -3.35 -1.34 -9.92
C ARG A 5 -1.84 -1.52 -10.10
N VAL A 6 -1.30 -2.52 -9.44
CA VAL A 6 0.13 -2.79 -9.52
C VAL A 6 0.36 -4.23 -10.01
N LYS A 7 1.51 -4.45 -10.63
CA LYS A 7 1.90 -5.79 -11.06
C LYS A 7 2.63 -6.47 -9.92
N SER A 8 1.95 -7.38 -9.26
CA SER A 8 2.50 -8.07 -8.11
C SER A 8 1.78 -9.41 -7.95
N ASN A 9 2.50 -10.39 -7.43
CA ASN A 9 1.91 -11.69 -7.11
C ASN A 9 1.11 -11.65 -5.82
N THR A 10 1.33 -10.65 -5.00
CA THR A 10 0.75 -10.54 -3.67
C THR A 10 -0.26 -9.42 -3.56
N ILE A 11 0.01 -8.29 -4.20
CA ILE A 11 -0.79 -7.07 -4.09
C ILE A 11 -1.54 -6.81 -5.39
N ARG A 12 -2.84 -6.55 -5.28
CA ARG A 12 -3.67 -6.27 -6.44
C ARG A 12 -3.78 -4.78 -6.71
N VAL A 13 -4.12 -4.02 -5.68
CA VAL A 13 -4.40 -2.58 -5.79
C VAL A 13 -3.81 -1.88 -4.58
N VAL A 14 -3.27 -0.69 -4.81
CA VAL A 14 -2.82 0.20 -3.74
C VAL A 14 -3.61 1.48 -3.85
N GLY A 15 -4.22 1.92 -2.76
CA GLY A 15 -4.98 3.16 -2.70
C GLY A 15 -4.41 4.08 -1.64
N TYR A 16 -4.66 5.38 -1.79
CA TYR A 16 -4.18 6.35 -0.82
C TYR A 16 -5.20 7.46 -0.59
N ASP A 17 -5.43 7.77 0.68
CA ASP A 17 -6.28 8.86 1.13
C ASP A 17 -5.37 9.93 1.72
N GLU A 18 -5.09 10.97 0.94
CA GLU A 18 -4.12 11.97 1.33
C GLU A 18 -4.50 12.76 2.60
N PRO A 19 -5.73 13.27 2.71
CA PRO A 19 -6.09 14.01 3.92
C PRO A 19 -5.97 13.20 5.20
N ALA A 20 -6.29 11.91 5.12
CA ALA A 20 -6.26 11.03 6.29
C ALA A 20 -4.91 10.32 6.45
N GLN A 21 -4.05 10.38 5.45
CA GLN A 21 -2.76 9.67 5.40
C GLN A 21 -2.93 8.17 5.60
N ILE A 22 -3.92 7.61 4.93
CA ILE A 22 -4.21 6.18 4.98
C ILE A 22 -3.79 5.53 3.67
N LEU A 23 -2.95 4.50 3.78
CA LEU A 23 -2.57 3.66 2.65
C LEU A 23 -3.42 2.40 2.70
N GLU A 24 -4.17 2.13 1.65
CA GLU A 24 -5.01 0.94 1.57
C GLU A 24 -4.38 -0.04 0.58
N ILE A 25 -4.21 -1.28 1.02
CA ILE A 25 -3.63 -2.32 0.18
C ILE A 25 -4.63 -3.46 0.04
N VAL A 26 -4.99 -3.76 -1.21
CA VAL A 26 -5.83 -4.92 -1.53
C VAL A 26 -4.91 -6.04 -1.96
N PHE A 27 -4.86 -7.11 -1.18
CA PHE A 27 -4.02 -8.26 -1.49
C PHE A 27 -4.75 -9.22 -2.43
N GLN A 28 -3.98 -9.96 -3.23
CA GLN A 28 -4.55 -10.98 -4.11
C GLN A 28 -5.29 -12.03 -3.30
N GLN A 29 -4.72 -12.39 -2.15
CA GLN A 29 -5.34 -13.30 -1.21
C GLN A 29 -5.17 -12.70 0.18
N GLY A 30 -6.20 -12.73 1.01
CA GLY A 30 -6.10 -12.25 2.37
C GLY A 30 -6.83 -10.94 2.65
N GLY A 31 -7.46 -10.33 1.65
CA GLY A 31 -8.35 -9.19 1.86
C GLY A 31 -7.68 -7.83 1.75
N THR A 32 -8.30 -6.85 2.36
CA THR A 32 -7.88 -5.45 2.27
C THR A 32 -7.45 -4.94 3.64
N TYR A 33 -6.32 -4.23 3.66
CA TYR A 33 -5.79 -3.64 4.88
C TYR A 33 -5.60 -2.15 4.71
N GLN A 34 -5.80 -1.41 5.78
CA GLN A 34 -5.49 0.03 5.84
C GLN A 34 -4.34 0.26 6.80
N TYR A 35 -3.37 1.05 6.36
CA TYR A 35 -2.19 1.42 7.14
C TYR A 35 -2.26 2.91 7.44
N PHE A 36 -2.05 3.30 8.69
CA PHE A 36 -2.29 4.65 9.17
C PHE A 36 -1.00 5.44 9.36
N GLY A 37 -1.08 6.76 9.13
CA GLY A 37 0.08 7.62 9.28
C GLY A 37 1.10 7.50 8.18
N VAL A 38 0.68 7.08 7.00
CA VAL A 38 1.57 6.88 5.85
C VAL A 38 1.59 8.14 5.02
N SER A 39 2.78 8.66 4.73
CA SER A 39 2.90 9.86 3.90
C SER A 39 2.66 9.53 2.43
N LYS A 40 2.25 10.54 1.67
CA LYS A 40 2.02 10.37 0.23
C LYS A 40 3.30 9.94 -0.49
N LYS A 41 4.45 10.34 0.01
CA LYS A 41 5.73 9.94 -0.57
C LYS A 41 5.90 8.43 -0.60
N ILE A 42 5.43 7.75 0.43
CA ILE A 42 5.49 6.28 0.50
C ILE A 42 4.60 5.69 -0.59
N TYR A 43 3.37 6.20 -0.73
CA TYR A 43 2.46 5.74 -1.77
C TYR A 43 3.04 5.96 -3.16
N ASP A 44 3.54 7.17 -3.42
CA ASP A 44 4.12 7.50 -4.72
C ASP A 44 5.30 6.58 -5.07
N SER A 45 6.13 6.28 -4.08
CA SER A 45 7.26 5.38 -4.29
C SER A 45 6.80 3.96 -4.59
N MET A 46 5.75 3.51 -3.92
CA MET A 46 5.25 2.14 -4.07
C MET A 46 4.66 1.90 -5.45
N ILE A 47 4.04 2.90 -6.06
CA ILE A 47 3.39 2.74 -7.36
C ILE A 47 4.29 3.06 -8.54
N LYS A 48 5.54 3.43 -8.32
CA LYS A 48 6.46 3.71 -9.40
C LYS A 48 6.72 2.45 -10.23
N PRO A 49 6.80 2.58 -11.57
CA PRO A 49 7.06 1.41 -12.43
C PRO A 49 8.36 0.67 -12.10
N SER A 50 9.36 1.38 -11.58
CA SER A 50 10.64 0.79 -11.25
C SER A 50 10.65 0.09 -9.89
N THR A 51 9.58 0.22 -9.12
CA THR A 51 9.49 -0.36 -7.79
C THR A 51 8.80 -1.72 -7.87
N THR A 52 9.32 -2.69 -7.13
CA THR A 52 8.63 -3.96 -6.92
C THR A 52 7.75 -3.80 -5.69
N PRO A 53 6.41 -3.76 -5.85
CA PRO A 53 5.52 -3.47 -4.72
C PRO A 53 5.66 -4.45 -3.57
N ASP A 54 5.87 -5.73 -3.86
CA ASP A 54 6.04 -6.76 -2.84
C ASP A 54 7.23 -6.47 -1.94
N GLU A 55 8.39 -6.17 -2.55
CA GLU A 55 9.60 -5.86 -1.79
C GLU A 55 9.45 -4.56 -1.02
N TYR A 56 8.84 -3.55 -1.64
CA TYR A 56 8.64 -2.27 -0.99
C TYR A 56 7.77 -2.44 0.25
N TYR A 57 6.68 -3.20 0.12
CA TYR A 57 5.80 -3.49 1.24
C TYR A 57 6.55 -4.19 2.38
N GLU A 58 7.33 -5.21 2.05
CA GLU A 58 8.07 -5.98 3.06
C GLU A 58 9.08 -5.11 3.81
N ARG A 59 9.73 -4.19 3.10
CA ARG A 59 10.81 -3.39 3.68
C ARG A 59 10.31 -2.15 4.42
N PHE A 60 9.27 -1.50 3.91
CA PHE A 60 8.92 -0.16 4.37
C PHE A 60 7.55 -0.05 5.01
N ILE A 61 6.69 -1.04 4.83
CA ILE A 61 5.31 -0.94 5.30
C ILE A 61 4.98 -2.01 6.34
N LYS A 62 5.30 -3.25 6.04
CA LYS A 62 4.98 -4.36 6.94
C LYS A 62 5.65 -4.17 8.30
N ASN A 63 4.85 -4.24 9.36
CA ASN A 63 5.31 -4.10 10.75
C ASN A 63 5.89 -2.72 11.08
N ARG A 64 5.66 -1.72 10.22
CA ARG A 64 6.17 -0.36 10.47
C ARG A 64 5.06 0.63 10.76
N TYR A 65 3.84 0.30 10.40
CA TYR A 65 2.70 1.18 10.58
C TYR A 65 1.58 0.43 11.29
N ARG A 66 0.78 1.20 12.02
CA ARG A 66 -0.46 0.67 12.57
C ARG A 66 -1.38 0.32 11.42
N HIS A 67 -2.08 -0.79 11.51
CA HIS A 67 -2.95 -1.24 10.42
C HIS A 67 -4.18 -1.96 10.93
N GLU A 68 -5.19 -2.02 10.07
CA GLU A 68 -6.41 -2.76 10.33
C GLU A 68 -6.85 -3.47 9.06
N LYS A 69 -7.37 -4.68 9.21
CA LYS A 69 -8.00 -5.41 8.12
C LYS A 69 -9.46 -4.98 8.02
N ILE A 70 -9.92 -4.69 6.81
CA ILE A 70 -11.30 -4.28 6.59
C ILE A 70 -12.04 -5.25 5.69
#